data_c424bda921f82b46493531f20f534053
#
_entry.id   c424bda921f82b46493531f20f534053
#
_cell.length_a   1.000
_cell.length_b   1.000
_cell.length_c   1.000
_cell.angle_alpha   90.00
_cell.angle_beta   90.00
_cell.angle_gamma   90.00
#
_symmetry.space_group_name_H-M   'P 1'
#
loop_
_entity.id
_entity.type
_entity.pdbx_description
1 polymer ?
#
loop_
_entity_poly.entity_id
_entity_poly.type
_entity_poly.pdbx_seq_one_letter_code
_entity_poly.pdbx_strand_id
1 'polypeptide(L)'
;MRKFVKAMALAVLIVGLAGGLYVGNLIYTEFMTAPWDVVLGVNDDSRDMSVIKAAESKYRWKEVFITAPDGTRLAGTYVPAARDLHKTVIIFHGIYHNRGMSLTYVPMYRKLGYNVLLVDHRGFGESGGRGTT
;
A
#
# COMPACT_ATOMS: atom_id res chain seq x y z
N MET A 1 26.97 39.30 -27.65
CA MET A 1 26.85 39.42 -26.18
C MET A 1 25.46 39.05 -25.65
N ARG A 2 24.36 39.73 -26.00
CA ARG A 2 22.99 39.43 -25.42
C ARG A 2 22.49 38.01 -25.65
N LYS A 3 22.75 37.37 -26.79
CA LYS A 3 22.33 35.99 -27.08
C LYS A 3 23.09 34.98 -26.19
N PHE A 4 24.37 35.19 -25.97
CA PHE A 4 25.21 34.33 -25.09
C PHE A 4 24.77 34.43 -23.65
N VAL A 5 24.50 35.62 -23.13
CA VAL A 5 24.02 35.82 -21.76
C VAL A 5 22.66 35.15 -21.54
N LYS A 6 21.74 35.22 -22.51
CA LYS A 6 20.44 34.53 -22.42
C LYS A 6 20.59 33.02 -22.45
N ALA A 7 21.46 32.49 -23.29
CA ALA A 7 21.74 31.04 -23.35
C ALA A 7 22.34 30.53 -22.02
N MET A 8 23.27 31.29 -21.46
CA MET A 8 23.88 30.94 -20.16
C MET A 8 22.86 30.98 -19.01
N ALA A 9 22.01 32.02 -18.99
CA ALA A 9 20.95 32.11 -17.98
C ALA A 9 19.93 30.96 -18.10
N LEU A 10 19.56 30.57 -19.32
CA LEU A 10 18.69 29.43 -19.57
C LEU A 10 19.35 28.10 -19.12
N ALA A 11 20.62 27.90 -19.39
CA ALA A 11 21.36 26.74 -18.97
C ALA A 11 21.41 26.63 -17.44
N VAL A 12 21.69 27.74 -16.74
CA VAL A 12 21.68 27.77 -15.27
C VAL A 12 20.30 27.43 -14.70
N LEU A 13 19.24 27.98 -15.33
CA LEU A 13 17.84 27.67 -14.92
C LEU A 13 17.52 26.17 -15.08
N ILE A 14 17.88 25.58 -16.22
CA ILE A 14 17.65 24.16 -16.50
C ILE A 14 18.39 23.29 -15.51
N VAL A 15 19.67 23.58 -15.25
CA VAL A 15 20.48 22.82 -14.25
C VAL A 15 19.89 22.97 -12.85
N GLY A 16 19.44 24.17 -12.47
CA GLY A 16 18.79 24.42 -11.20
C GLY A 16 17.47 23.63 -11.02
N LEU A 17 16.63 23.61 -12.05
CA LEU A 17 15.40 22.85 -12.07
C LEU A 17 15.66 21.34 -12.01
N ALA A 18 16.59 20.83 -12.82
CA ALA A 18 16.94 19.42 -12.83
C ALA A 18 17.55 18.98 -11.47
N GLY A 19 18.41 19.80 -10.89
CA GLY A 19 18.97 19.57 -9.56
C GLY A 19 17.89 19.59 -8.47
N GLY A 20 16.98 20.54 -8.52
CA GLY A 20 15.85 20.61 -7.58
C GLY A 20 14.92 19.39 -7.67
N LEU A 21 14.58 18.95 -8.87
CA LEU A 21 13.80 17.73 -9.09
C LEU A 21 14.51 16.48 -8.61
N TYR A 22 15.81 16.37 -8.85
CA TYR A 22 16.63 15.25 -8.37
C TYR A 22 16.68 15.18 -6.86
N VAL A 23 16.99 16.30 -6.19
CA VAL A 23 17.03 16.37 -4.71
C VAL A 23 15.65 16.13 -4.11
N GLY A 24 14.59 16.70 -4.71
CA GLY A 24 13.22 16.48 -4.28
C GLY A 24 12.83 15.00 -4.39
N ASN A 25 13.22 14.33 -5.47
CA ASN A 25 12.98 12.89 -5.62
C ASN A 25 13.77 12.05 -4.60
N LEU A 26 15.02 12.42 -4.30
CA LEU A 26 15.79 11.74 -3.25
C LEU A 26 15.12 11.86 -1.89
N ILE A 27 14.75 13.09 -1.50
CA ILE A 27 14.08 13.34 -0.21
C ILE A 27 12.77 12.57 -0.15
N TYR A 28 11.97 12.62 -1.23
CA TYR A 28 10.70 11.89 -1.30
C TYR A 28 10.94 10.38 -1.13
N THR A 29 11.90 9.81 -1.86
CA THR A 29 12.19 8.37 -1.81
C THR A 29 12.63 7.97 -0.40
N GLU A 30 13.59 8.69 0.18
CA GLU A 30 14.06 8.41 1.55
C GLU A 30 12.94 8.56 2.57
N PHE A 31 12.11 9.59 2.45
CA PHE A 31 10.96 9.80 3.33
C PHE A 31 9.94 8.67 3.20
N MET A 32 9.59 8.24 1.99
CA MET A 32 8.58 7.21 1.75
C MET A 32 9.07 5.79 2.07
N THR A 33 10.39 5.58 2.08
CA THR A 33 11.00 4.28 2.39
C THR A 33 11.69 4.23 3.75
N ALA A 34 11.64 5.33 4.52
CA ALA A 34 12.21 5.38 5.87
C ALA A 34 11.55 4.33 6.78
N PRO A 35 12.31 3.71 7.68
CA PRO A 35 11.76 2.82 8.71
C PRO A 35 11.04 3.66 9.79
N TRP A 36 9.86 4.17 9.44
CA TRP A 36 9.08 5.07 10.31
C TRP A 36 8.66 4.43 11.62
N ASP A 37 8.50 3.10 11.66
CA ASP A 37 8.31 2.30 12.87
C ASP A 37 9.43 2.56 13.87
N VAL A 38 10.69 2.51 13.42
CA VAL A 38 11.87 2.81 14.24
C VAL A 38 11.95 4.30 14.60
N VAL A 39 11.71 5.19 13.64
CA VAL A 39 11.79 6.64 13.83
C VAL A 39 10.73 7.14 14.81
N LEU A 40 9.52 6.59 14.74
CA LEU A 40 8.40 6.98 15.59
C LEU A 40 8.28 6.14 16.87
N GLY A 41 9.10 5.08 17.01
CA GLY A 41 9.05 4.17 18.15
C GLY A 41 7.74 3.39 18.25
N VAL A 42 7.09 3.11 17.11
CA VAL A 42 5.87 2.30 17.03
C VAL A 42 6.21 0.88 16.58
N ASN A 43 5.40 -0.09 17.01
CA ASN A 43 5.57 -1.46 16.55
C ASN A 43 5.10 -1.58 15.09
N ASP A 44 5.94 -2.15 14.24
CA ASP A 44 5.56 -2.52 12.88
C ASP A 44 4.94 -3.91 12.87
N ASP A 45 3.62 -3.96 12.95
CA ASP A 45 2.84 -5.20 12.84
C ASP A 45 2.47 -5.54 11.37
N SER A 46 3.06 -4.83 10.43
CA SER A 46 2.69 -4.94 9.00
C SER A 46 2.88 -6.35 8.43
N ARG A 47 3.75 -7.17 9.03
CA ARG A 47 3.99 -8.58 8.63
C ARG A 47 3.36 -9.60 9.57
N ASP A 48 2.77 -9.18 10.69
CA ASP A 48 2.13 -10.11 11.61
C ASP A 48 0.75 -10.55 11.08
N MET A 49 0.69 -11.80 10.64
CA MET A 49 -0.52 -12.44 10.12
C MET A 49 -1.29 -13.25 11.18
N SER A 50 -0.94 -13.13 12.46
CA SER A 50 -1.57 -13.88 13.56
C SER A 50 -3.07 -13.65 13.65
N VAL A 51 -3.51 -12.39 13.44
CA VAL A 51 -4.93 -11.99 13.48
C VAL A 51 -5.72 -12.67 12.35
N ILE A 52 -5.17 -12.74 11.14
CA ILE A 52 -5.77 -13.45 10.00
C ILE A 52 -5.90 -14.93 10.34
N LYS A 53 -4.80 -15.58 10.74
CA LYS A 53 -4.79 -17.02 11.06
C LYS A 53 -5.77 -17.36 12.16
N ALA A 54 -5.85 -16.56 13.21
CA ALA A 54 -6.80 -16.77 14.30
C ALA A 54 -8.27 -16.65 13.86
N ALA A 55 -8.56 -15.83 12.84
CA ALA A 55 -9.91 -15.64 12.33
C ALA A 55 -10.30 -16.63 11.22
N GLU A 56 -9.38 -17.47 10.75
CA GLU A 56 -9.61 -18.40 9.63
C GLU A 56 -10.79 -19.34 9.86
N SER A 57 -10.95 -19.83 11.07
CA SER A 57 -12.06 -20.72 11.46
C SER A 57 -13.42 -20.01 11.50
N LYS A 58 -13.44 -18.69 11.62
CA LYS A 58 -14.66 -17.89 11.80
C LYS A 58 -15.38 -17.59 10.47
N TYR A 59 -14.65 -17.48 9.38
CA TYR A 59 -15.17 -17.12 8.08
C TYR A 59 -14.75 -18.13 7.02
N ARG A 60 -15.67 -18.46 6.12
CA ARG A 60 -15.31 -19.19 4.89
C ARG A 60 -14.71 -18.19 3.91
N TRP A 61 -13.42 -18.03 3.92
CA TRP A 61 -12.73 -17.13 3.01
C TRP A 61 -11.87 -17.88 1.98
N LYS A 62 -11.39 -17.13 1.01
CA LYS A 62 -10.42 -17.61 0.02
C LYS A 62 -9.24 -16.66 0.00
N GLU A 63 -8.04 -17.20 0.09
CA GLU A 63 -6.84 -16.47 -0.25
C GLU A 63 -6.85 -16.17 -1.74
N VAL A 64 -6.57 -14.93 -2.10
CA VAL A 64 -6.49 -14.46 -3.48
C VAL A 64 -5.17 -13.77 -3.71
N PHE A 65 -4.63 -13.99 -4.91
CA PHE A 65 -3.36 -13.39 -5.29
C PHE A 65 -3.51 -12.75 -6.67
N ILE A 66 -2.95 -11.55 -6.81
CA ILE A 66 -2.94 -10.81 -8.07
C ILE A 66 -1.49 -10.48 -8.38
N THR A 67 -1.07 -10.73 -9.61
CA THR A 67 0.25 -10.30 -10.08
C THR A 67 0.11 -8.93 -10.72
N ALA A 68 0.78 -7.95 -10.15
CA ALA A 68 0.86 -6.60 -10.70
C ALA A 68 1.68 -6.59 -12.01
N PRO A 69 1.56 -5.55 -12.85
CA PRO A 69 2.27 -5.48 -14.13
C PRO A 69 3.80 -5.58 -14.03
N ASP A 70 4.37 -5.24 -12.90
CA ASP A 70 5.81 -5.36 -12.61
C ASP A 70 6.23 -6.74 -12.05
N GLY A 71 5.31 -7.72 -12.07
CA GLY A 71 5.54 -9.06 -11.54
C GLY A 71 5.37 -9.20 -10.02
N THR A 72 5.08 -8.12 -9.30
CA THR A 72 4.86 -8.20 -7.85
C THR A 72 3.57 -8.94 -7.53
N ARG A 73 3.66 -9.95 -6.67
CA ARG A 73 2.50 -10.70 -6.17
C ARG A 73 1.85 -9.93 -5.03
N LEU A 74 0.58 -9.59 -5.18
CA LEU A 74 -0.25 -8.97 -4.15
C LEU A 74 -1.16 -10.02 -3.54
N ALA A 75 -1.30 -9.98 -2.22
CA ALA A 75 -2.10 -10.92 -1.45
C ALA A 75 -3.39 -10.26 -0.95
N GLY A 76 -4.46 -11.04 -0.88
CA GLY A 76 -5.73 -10.62 -0.33
C GLY A 76 -6.52 -11.78 0.24
N THR A 77 -7.55 -11.48 1.00
CA THR A 77 -8.49 -12.44 1.57
C THR A 77 -9.91 -12.08 1.14
N TYR A 78 -10.55 -12.96 0.39
CA TYR A 78 -11.92 -12.79 -0.05
C TYR A 78 -12.87 -13.51 0.90
N VAL A 79 -13.77 -12.76 1.53
CA VAL A 79 -14.77 -13.27 2.47
C VAL A 79 -16.16 -13.12 1.84
N PRO A 80 -16.84 -14.22 1.49
CA PRO A 80 -18.15 -14.16 0.87
C PRO A 80 -19.20 -13.62 1.85
N ALA A 81 -20.20 -12.91 1.31
CA ALA A 81 -21.35 -12.45 2.06
C ALA A 81 -22.15 -13.62 2.65
N ALA A 82 -22.91 -13.35 3.70
CA ALA A 82 -23.90 -14.29 4.20
C ALA A 82 -25.08 -14.43 3.22
N ARG A 83 -25.50 -13.31 2.60
CA ARG A 83 -26.48 -13.21 1.51
C ARG A 83 -25.82 -12.40 0.40
N ASP A 84 -25.46 -13.03 -0.69
CA ASP A 84 -24.73 -12.38 -1.77
C ASP A 84 -25.63 -11.47 -2.62
N LEU A 85 -25.35 -10.19 -2.58
CA LEU A 85 -25.97 -9.17 -3.46
C LEU A 85 -25.16 -8.96 -4.75
N HIS A 86 -24.19 -9.83 -5.05
CA HIS A 86 -23.25 -9.67 -6.17
C HIS A 86 -22.46 -8.35 -6.13
N LYS A 87 -22.21 -7.85 -4.93
CA LYS A 87 -21.44 -6.64 -4.67
C LYS A 87 -20.25 -6.97 -3.78
N THR A 88 -19.11 -6.40 -4.09
CA THR A 88 -17.88 -6.57 -3.30
C THR A 88 -17.38 -5.22 -2.84
N VAL A 89 -17.05 -5.12 -1.56
CA VAL A 89 -16.29 -4.00 -1.01
C VAL A 89 -14.83 -4.43 -0.91
N ILE A 90 -13.93 -3.54 -1.32
CA ILE A 90 -12.49 -3.72 -1.16
C ILE A 90 -12.04 -2.83 -0.01
N ILE A 91 -11.32 -3.40 0.94
CA ILE A 91 -10.82 -2.70 2.12
C ILE A 91 -9.30 -2.75 2.13
N PHE A 92 -8.69 -1.58 2.16
CA PHE A 92 -7.26 -1.38 2.32
C PHE A 92 -6.95 -1.05 3.77
N HIS A 93 -5.84 -1.56 4.26
CA HIS A 93 -5.35 -1.27 5.62
C HIS A 93 -4.59 0.07 5.68
N GLY A 94 -4.38 0.58 6.89
CA GLY A 94 -3.55 1.75 7.15
C GLY A 94 -2.05 1.44 7.16
N ILE A 95 -1.25 2.48 7.33
CA ILE A 95 0.21 2.38 7.47
C ILE A 95 0.56 1.51 8.70
N TYR A 96 1.67 0.77 8.63
CA TYR A 96 2.14 -0.21 9.66
C TYR A 96 1.19 -1.38 9.95
N HIS A 97 0.17 -1.58 9.14
CA HIS A 97 -0.80 -2.66 9.31
C HIS A 97 -0.76 -3.63 8.12
N ASN A 98 -1.62 -4.62 8.19
CA ASN A 98 -1.92 -5.54 7.11
C ASN A 98 -3.43 -5.80 7.03
N ARG A 99 -3.86 -6.62 6.08
CA ARG A 99 -5.28 -6.94 5.88
C ARG A 99 -5.95 -7.54 7.13
N GLY A 100 -5.18 -8.13 8.05
CA GLY A 100 -5.69 -8.68 9.31
C GLY A 100 -6.37 -7.65 10.19
N MET A 101 -5.82 -6.44 10.25
CA MET A 101 -6.41 -5.34 11.02
C MET A 101 -7.76 -4.88 10.45
N SER A 102 -7.98 -5.11 9.16
CA SER A 102 -9.25 -4.76 8.49
C SER A 102 -10.37 -5.79 8.72
N LEU A 103 -10.10 -6.93 9.35
CA LEU A 103 -11.11 -7.95 9.70
C LEU A 103 -12.24 -7.41 10.57
N THR A 104 -11.99 -6.37 11.35
CA THR A 104 -13.00 -5.72 12.19
C THR A 104 -14.20 -5.21 11.39
N TYR A 105 -14.02 -4.87 10.11
CA TYR A 105 -15.08 -4.36 9.23
C TYR A 105 -15.90 -5.47 8.56
N VAL A 106 -15.38 -6.70 8.51
CA VAL A 106 -15.99 -7.83 7.80
C VAL A 106 -17.43 -8.12 8.27
N PRO A 107 -17.72 -8.20 9.60
CA PRO A 107 -19.08 -8.49 10.05
C PRO A 107 -20.12 -7.48 9.56
N MET A 108 -19.76 -6.21 9.56
CA MET A 108 -20.64 -5.11 9.13
C MET A 108 -21.04 -5.27 7.65
N TYR A 109 -20.05 -5.38 6.78
CA TYR A 109 -20.31 -5.46 5.32
C TYR A 109 -21.00 -6.76 4.94
N ARG A 110 -20.63 -7.89 5.57
CA ARG A 110 -21.31 -9.17 5.34
C ARG A 110 -22.79 -9.13 5.75
N LYS A 111 -23.12 -8.47 6.87
CA LYS A 111 -24.51 -8.26 7.31
C LYS A 111 -25.29 -7.44 6.28
N LEU A 112 -24.66 -6.48 5.63
CA LEU A 112 -25.24 -5.68 4.56
C LEU A 112 -25.33 -6.42 3.21
N GLY A 113 -24.86 -7.67 3.13
CA GLY A 113 -24.91 -8.49 1.92
C GLY A 113 -23.75 -8.28 0.93
N TYR A 114 -22.68 -7.62 1.35
CA TYR A 114 -21.49 -7.43 0.53
C TYR A 114 -20.48 -8.55 0.75
N ASN A 115 -19.89 -9.02 -0.34
CA ASN A 115 -18.61 -9.71 -0.28
C ASN A 115 -17.53 -8.73 0.16
N VAL A 116 -16.51 -9.21 0.87
CA VAL A 116 -15.42 -8.37 1.36
C VAL A 116 -14.11 -8.89 0.81
N LEU A 117 -13.34 -8.02 0.17
CA LEU A 117 -11.97 -8.29 -0.23
C LEU A 117 -11.03 -7.41 0.61
N LEU A 118 -10.28 -8.05 1.48
CA LEU A 118 -9.21 -7.43 2.25
C LEU A 118 -7.91 -7.56 1.46
N VAL A 119 -7.14 -6.49 1.33
CA VAL A 119 -5.93 -6.47 0.49
C VAL A 119 -4.74 -5.99 1.30
N ASP A 120 -3.61 -6.69 1.15
CA ASP A 120 -2.32 -6.19 1.61
C ASP A 120 -1.72 -5.26 0.56
N HIS A 121 -1.36 -4.06 0.96
CA HIS A 121 -0.55 -3.17 0.12
C HIS A 121 0.78 -3.82 -0.22
N ARG A 122 1.40 -3.35 -1.27
CA ARG A 122 2.76 -3.72 -1.68
C ARG A 122 3.73 -3.54 -0.51
N GLY A 123 4.52 -4.58 -0.22
CA GLY A 123 5.49 -4.57 0.87
C GLY A 123 4.92 -4.86 2.26
N PHE A 124 3.59 -5.05 2.39
CA PHE A 124 2.91 -5.34 3.65
C PHE A 124 2.29 -6.76 3.64
N GLY A 125 2.03 -7.31 4.83
CA GLY A 125 1.44 -8.62 5.01
C GLY A 125 2.17 -9.70 4.22
N GLU A 126 1.44 -10.40 3.36
CA GLU A 126 1.97 -11.42 2.44
C GLU A 126 2.19 -10.90 1.01
N SER A 127 1.93 -9.62 0.76
CA SER A 127 2.26 -8.99 -0.51
C SER A 127 3.76 -8.81 -0.68
N GLY A 128 4.22 -9.06 -1.90
CA GLY A 128 5.60 -8.83 -2.30
C GLY A 128 5.93 -7.36 -2.50
N GLY A 129 7.19 -7.10 -2.86
CA GLY A 129 7.69 -5.76 -3.13
C GLY A 129 8.12 -5.01 -1.88
N ARG A 130 8.47 -3.73 -2.05
CA ARG A 130 8.72 -2.80 -0.95
C ARG A 130 7.51 -1.89 -0.78
N GLY A 131 7.18 -1.53 0.45
CA GLY A 131 6.13 -0.57 0.75
C GLY A 131 6.52 0.79 0.18
N THR A 132 6.05 1.05 -1.01
CA THR A 132 5.93 2.40 -1.55
C THR A 132 4.45 2.58 -1.84
N THR A 133 3.90 3.55 -1.25
CA THR A 133 2.55 4.02 -1.53
C THR A 133 2.39 4.41 -2.98
#